data_0a437b6ff6cc8f0c0a444b4aa1cf47d8
#
_entry.id   0a437b6ff6cc8f0c0a444b4aa1cf47d8
#
_cell.length_a   1.000
_cell.length_b   1.000
_cell.length_c   1.000
_cell.angle_alpha   90.00
_cell.angle_beta   90.00
_cell.angle_gamma   90.00
#
_symmetry.space_group_name_H-M   'P 1'
#
loop_
_entity.id
_entity.type
_entity.pdbx_description
1 polymer ?
#
loop_
_entity_poly.entity_id
_entity_poly.type
_entity_poly.pdbx_seq_one_letter_code
_entity_poly.pdbx_strand_id
1 'polypeptide(L)'
;MAGFSRDEHIRRRAEFERVYERGTKIHGRCCILFALPNALPIGRLGIAATRKLGGSVERNRAKRLIREVFRRNKIASGFDVVVVPKRQLLDASLTAIEAEYRSILRRACAAPRV
;
A
#
# COMPACT_ATOMS: atom_id res chain seq x y z
N MET A 1 1.92 -6.04 -20.34
CA MET A 1 0.76 -5.23 -19.97
C MET A 1 0.84 -4.82 -18.50
N ALA A 2 0.70 -3.54 -18.21
CA ALA A 2 0.82 -3.02 -16.85
C ALA A 2 -0.50 -3.18 -16.07
N GLY A 3 -0.95 -4.40 -15.87
CA GLY A 3 -2.16 -4.68 -15.11
C GLY A 3 -1.87 -4.97 -13.64
N PHE A 4 -2.92 -5.10 -12.87
CA PHE A 4 -2.87 -5.50 -11.47
C PHE A 4 -3.40 -6.94 -11.42
N SER A 5 -2.51 -7.90 -11.40
CA SER A 5 -2.89 -9.31 -11.48
C SER A 5 -3.33 -9.83 -10.11
N ARG A 6 -3.97 -11.00 -10.16
CA ARG A 6 -4.42 -11.71 -8.97
C ARG A 6 -3.27 -12.01 -7.99
N ASP A 7 -2.10 -12.36 -8.52
CA ASP A 7 -0.94 -12.71 -7.72
C ASP A 7 -0.35 -11.52 -6.98
N GLU A 8 -0.73 -10.30 -7.37
CA GLU A 8 -0.26 -9.07 -6.74
C GLU A 8 -1.15 -8.60 -5.58
N HIS A 9 -2.11 -9.42 -5.17
CA HIS A 9 -3.00 -9.09 -4.06
C HIS A 9 -2.65 -9.85 -2.79
N ILE A 10 -2.61 -9.13 -1.68
CA ILE A 10 -2.61 -9.72 -0.34
C ILE A 10 -4.08 -9.80 0.08
N ARG A 11 -4.55 -10.97 0.45
CA ARG A 11 -5.97 -11.21 0.75
C ARG A 11 -6.23 -11.81 2.11
N ARG A 12 -5.31 -12.66 2.59
CA ARG A 12 -5.53 -13.42 3.82
C ARG A 12 -5.15 -12.60 5.03
N ARG A 13 -5.95 -12.73 6.08
CA ARG A 13 -5.70 -12.04 7.34
C ARG A 13 -4.30 -12.32 7.88
N ALA A 14 -3.87 -13.56 7.82
CA ALA A 14 -2.54 -13.95 8.31
C ALA A 14 -1.42 -13.23 7.56
N GLU A 15 -1.60 -12.97 6.27
CA GLU A 15 -0.62 -12.22 5.47
C GLU A 15 -0.55 -10.76 5.89
N PHE A 16 -1.72 -10.15 6.15
CA PHE A 16 -1.77 -8.78 6.67
C PHE A 16 -1.08 -8.67 8.02
N GLU A 17 -1.39 -9.60 8.92
CA GLU A 17 -0.80 -9.60 10.26
C GLU A 17 0.71 -9.75 10.22
N ARG A 18 1.22 -10.58 9.35
CA ARG A 18 2.66 -10.76 9.19
C ARG A 18 3.34 -9.46 8.75
N VAL A 19 2.74 -8.76 7.81
CA VAL A 19 3.28 -7.48 7.34
C VAL A 19 3.24 -6.44 8.45
N TYR A 20 2.16 -6.39 9.23
CA TYR A 20 2.06 -5.47 10.36
C TYR A 20 3.11 -5.73 11.42
N GLU A 21 3.37 -7.01 11.73
CA GLU A 21 4.31 -7.36 12.78
C GLU A 21 5.76 -7.22 12.38
N ARG A 22 6.08 -7.59 11.16
CA ARG A 22 7.47 -7.70 10.69
C ARG A 22 7.90 -6.61 9.73
N GLY A 23 6.95 -5.94 9.11
CA GLY A 23 7.24 -4.94 8.11
C GLY A 23 7.74 -3.62 8.69
N THR A 24 8.38 -2.85 7.85
CA THR A 24 8.76 -1.49 8.18
C THR A 24 7.56 -0.58 8.00
N LYS A 25 7.22 0.20 9.02
CA LYS A 25 6.07 1.10 9.03
C LYS A 25 6.52 2.53 8.79
N ILE A 26 5.95 3.17 7.78
CA ILE A 26 6.20 4.58 7.51
C ILE A 26 4.87 5.32 7.50
N HIS A 27 4.82 6.42 8.24
CA HIS A 27 3.64 7.30 8.26
C HIS A 27 3.76 8.33 7.17
N GLY A 28 2.74 8.40 6.31
CA GLY A 28 2.60 9.46 5.33
C GLY A 28 1.44 10.38 5.71
N ARG A 29 1.24 11.41 4.92
CA ARG A 29 0.14 12.35 5.10
C ARG A 29 -1.21 11.72 4.72
N CYS A 30 -1.22 10.97 3.61
CA CYS A 30 -2.44 10.37 3.06
C CYS A 30 -2.65 8.94 3.50
N CYS A 31 -1.60 8.26 3.93
CA CYS A 31 -1.70 6.85 4.32
C CYS A 31 -0.54 6.43 5.22
N ILE A 32 -0.71 5.28 5.86
CA ILE A 32 0.37 4.58 6.56
C ILE A 32 0.73 3.39 5.67
N LEU A 33 2.02 3.17 5.48
CA LEU A 33 2.50 2.10 4.62
C LEU A 33 3.39 1.14 5.43
N PHE A 34 3.15 -0.16 5.23
CA PHE A 34 4.00 -1.21 5.78
C PHE A 34 4.62 -1.97 4.61
N ALA A 35 5.90 -2.28 4.68
CA ALA A 35 6.58 -3.06 3.64
C ALA A 35 7.43 -4.15 4.26
N LEU A 36 7.33 -5.35 3.71
CA LEU A 36 8.06 -6.53 4.16
C LEU A 36 8.59 -7.28 2.94
N PRO A 37 9.90 -7.65 2.91
CA PRO A 37 10.40 -8.48 1.83
C PRO A 37 9.61 -9.79 1.73
N ASN A 38 9.29 -10.21 0.51
CA ASN A 38 8.46 -11.39 0.29
C ASN A 38 9.18 -12.54 -0.46
N ALA A 39 10.42 -12.33 -0.85
CA ALA A 39 11.22 -13.32 -1.60
C ALA A 39 10.59 -13.73 -2.93
N LEU A 40 9.73 -12.89 -3.49
CA LEU A 40 9.10 -13.12 -4.79
C LEU A 40 9.61 -12.11 -5.81
N PRO A 41 9.51 -12.41 -7.10
CA PRO A 41 9.91 -11.43 -8.13
C PRO A 41 8.90 -10.31 -8.32
N ILE A 42 7.75 -10.38 -7.67
CA ILE A 42 6.69 -9.38 -7.78
C ILE A 42 6.44 -8.68 -6.47
N GLY A 43 5.82 -7.51 -6.52
CA GLY A 43 5.29 -6.83 -5.35
C GLY A 43 3.82 -7.20 -5.16
N ARG A 44 3.39 -7.32 -3.91
CA ARG A 44 2.00 -7.60 -3.60
C ARG A 44 1.42 -6.48 -2.75
N LEU A 45 0.15 -6.16 -2.97
CA LEU A 45 -0.54 -5.05 -2.31
C LEU A 45 -1.74 -5.55 -1.52
N GLY A 46 -1.82 -5.13 -0.26
CA GLY A 46 -3.02 -5.24 0.55
C GLY A 46 -3.47 -3.85 0.96
N ILE A 47 -4.77 -3.63 1.02
CA ILE A 47 -5.34 -2.33 1.42
C ILE A 47 -6.25 -2.56 2.60
N ALA A 48 -5.94 -1.88 3.71
CA ALA A 48 -6.75 -1.96 4.92
C ALA A 48 -7.57 -0.67 5.07
N ALA A 49 -8.67 -0.60 4.34
CA ALA A 49 -9.60 0.54 4.41
C ALA A 49 -10.62 0.28 5.52
N THR A 50 -10.43 0.94 6.65
CA THR A 50 -11.28 0.74 7.83
C THR A 50 -12.48 1.68 7.84
N ARG A 51 -13.41 1.42 8.77
CA ARG A 51 -14.59 2.28 8.94
C ARG A 51 -14.26 3.70 9.37
N LYS A 52 -13.07 3.91 9.94
CA LYS A 52 -12.59 5.26 10.29
C LYS A 52 -12.47 6.16 9.07
N LEU A 53 -12.26 5.56 7.90
CA LEU A 53 -12.15 6.29 6.64
C LEU A 53 -13.51 6.84 6.18
N GLY A 54 -14.58 6.14 6.51
CA GLY A 54 -15.93 6.50 6.09
C GLY A 54 -16.75 5.25 5.75
N GLY A 55 -17.82 5.44 4.99
CA GLY A 55 -18.69 4.37 4.56
C GLY A 55 -18.10 3.58 3.39
N SER A 56 -18.93 2.71 2.80
CA SER A 56 -18.49 1.85 1.71
C SER A 56 -18.07 2.63 0.47
N VAL A 57 -18.71 3.77 0.20
CA VAL A 57 -18.37 4.61 -0.95
C VAL A 57 -16.93 5.17 -0.79
N GLU A 58 -16.65 5.74 0.37
CA GLU A 58 -15.32 6.30 0.67
C GLU A 58 -14.25 5.22 0.68
N ARG A 59 -14.54 4.07 1.29
CA ARG A 59 -13.57 2.97 1.34
C ARG A 59 -13.27 2.43 -0.06
N ASN A 60 -14.30 2.25 -0.89
CA ASN A 60 -14.11 1.76 -2.24
C ASN A 60 -13.34 2.74 -3.10
N ARG A 61 -13.59 4.04 -2.94
CA ARG A 61 -12.85 5.10 -3.63
C ARG A 61 -11.37 5.07 -3.25
N ALA A 62 -11.08 4.95 -1.97
CA ALA A 62 -9.70 4.87 -1.48
C ALA A 62 -8.98 3.66 -2.05
N LYS A 63 -9.64 2.50 -2.05
CA LYS A 63 -9.06 1.29 -2.62
C LYS A 63 -8.74 1.45 -4.11
N ARG A 64 -9.65 2.07 -4.85
CA ARG A 64 -9.46 2.31 -6.28
C ARG A 64 -8.28 3.22 -6.54
N LEU A 65 -8.16 4.31 -5.79
CA LEU A 65 -7.05 5.25 -5.92
C LEU A 65 -5.71 4.57 -5.62
N ILE A 66 -5.65 3.79 -4.55
CA ILE A 66 -4.42 3.12 -4.15
C ILE A 66 -4.02 2.05 -5.18
N ARG A 67 -5.00 1.29 -5.69
CA ARG A 67 -4.72 0.29 -6.73
C ARG A 67 -4.18 0.94 -8.00
N GLU A 68 -4.72 2.09 -8.37
CA GLU A 68 -4.28 2.82 -9.55
C GLU A 68 -2.83 3.29 -9.37
N VAL A 69 -2.51 3.83 -8.21
CA VAL A 69 -1.14 4.27 -7.88
C VAL A 69 -0.18 3.09 -7.91
N PHE A 70 -0.56 1.97 -7.30
CA PHE A 70 0.28 0.77 -7.28
C PHE A 70 0.51 0.24 -8.70
N ARG A 71 -0.55 0.19 -9.51
CA ARG A 71 -0.47 -0.29 -10.89
C ARG A 71 0.47 0.56 -11.75
N ARG A 72 0.42 1.87 -11.54
CA ARG A 72 1.22 2.83 -12.32
C ARG A 72 2.67 2.91 -11.86
N ASN A 73 2.96 2.42 -10.67
CA ASN A 73 4.29 2.53 -10.05
C ASN A 73 4.73 1.16 -9.54
N LYS A 74 5.23 0.32 -10.46
CA LYS A 74 5.67 -1.04 -10.12
C LYS A 74 7.05 -1.03 -9.48
N ILE A 75 7.16 -0.36 -8.34
CA ILE A 75 8.44 -0.19 -7.64
C ILE A 75 8.54 -1.04 -6.37
N ALA A 76 7.53 -1.86 -6.10
CA ALA A 76 7.49 -2.69 -4.88
C ALA A 76 7.92 -4.14 -5.13
N SER A 77 8.62 -4.42 -6.23
CA SER A 77 9.07 -5.79 -6.54
C SER A 77 9.85 -6.39 -5.38
N GLY A 78 9.47 -7.60 -4.98
CA GLY A 78 10.11 -8.29 -3.86
C GLY A 78 9.57 -7.90 -2.50
N PHE A 79 8.49 -7.11 -2.45
CA PHE A 79 7.90 -6.68 -1.17
C PHE A 79 6.40 -6.92 -1.12
N ASP A 80 5.94 -7.28 0.06
CA ASP A 80 4.52 -7.20 0.40
C ASP A 80 4.29 -5.83 1.01
N VAL A 81 3.34 -5.09 0.47
CA VAL A 81 3.03 -3.73 0.90
C VAL A 81 1.59 -3.68 1.39
N VAL A 82 1.38 -3.19 2.60
CA VAL A 82 0.04 -2.92 3.11
C VAL A 82 -0.12 -1.43 3.28
N VAL A 83 -1.18 -0.89 2.71
CA VAL A 83 -1.50 0.54 2.77
C VAL A 83 -2.76 0.72 3.59
N VAL A 84 -2.67 1.56 4.63
CA VAL A 84 -3.81 1.94 5.46
C VAL A 84 -4.15 3.39 5.12
N PRO A 85 -5.20 3.64 4.33
CA PRO A 85 -5.51 5.01 3.91
C PRO A 85 -6.05 5.85 5.07
N LYS A 86 -5.66 7.11 5.09
CA LYS A 86 -6.19 8.12 5.99
C LYS A 86 -7.25 8.95 5.26
N ARG A 87 -8.07 9.67 5.99
CA ARG A 87 -9.12 10.51 5.38
C ARG A 87 -8.56 11.53 4.41
N GLN A 88 -7.36 12.04 4.67
CA GLN A 88 -6.68 13.00 3.80
C GLN A 88 -6.47 12.47 2.38
N LEU A 89 -6.40 11.15 2.23
CA LEU A 89 -6.24 10.55 0.90
C LEU A 89 -7.41 10.91 -0.02
N LEU A 90 -8.62 10.98 0.53
CA LEU A 90 -9.83 11.26 -0.26
C LEU A 90 -9.86 12.67 -0.82
N ASP A 91 -9.14 13.60 -0.19
CA ASP A 91 -9.08 15.00 -0.62
C ASP A 91 -7.84 15.31 -1.44
N ALA A 92 -6.94 14.35 -1.61
CA ALA A 92 -5.70 14.54 -2.34
C ALA A 92 -5.87 14.22 -3.81
N SER A 93 -5.08 14.89 -4.66
CA SER A 93 -5.04 14.55 -6.09
C SER A 93 -4.30 13.23 -6.28
N LEU A 94 -4.56 12.56 -7.39
CA LEU A 94 -3.86 11.34 -7.75
C LEU A 94 -2.34 11.57 -7.78
N THR A 95 -1.92 12.71 -8.32
CA THR A 95 -0.51 13.08 -8.39
C THR A 95 0.12 13.18 -7.01
N ALA A 96 -0.59 13.80 -6.05
CA ALA A 96 -0.11 13.93 -4.68
C ALA A 96 0.00 12.57 -3.98
N ILE A 97 -1.00 11.71 -4.17
CA ILE A 97 -0.99 10.36 -3.60
C ILE A 97 0.18 9.56 -4.16
N GLU A 98 0.38 9.67 -5.47
CA GLU A 98 1.44 8.97 -6.17
C GLU A 98 2.83 9.39 -5.69
N ALA A 99 3.04 10.69 -5.54
CA ALA A 99 4.31 11.24 -5.05
C ALA A 99 4.61 10.76 -3.63
N GLU A 100 3.61 10.77 -2.77
CA GLU A 100 3.76 10.29 -1.40
C GLU A 100 4.06 8.79 -1.37
N TYR A 101 3.32 8.00 -2.15
CA TYR A 101 3.52 6.55 -2.22
C TYR A 101 4.96 6.22 -2.61
N ARG A 102 5.47 6.87 -3.64
CA ARG A 102 6.85 6.63 -4.10
C ARG A 102 7.86 6.98 -3.01
N SER A 103 7.66 8.10 -2.34
CA SER A 103 8.56 8.57 -1.30
C SER A 103 8.58 7.63 -0.09
N ILE A 104 7.40 7.31 0.46
CA ILE A 104 7.33 6.48 1.66
C ILE A 104 7.71 5.02 1.37
N LEU A 105 7.39 4.52 0.17
CA LEU A 105 7.78 3.17 -0.20
C LEU A 105 9.29 3.03 -0.30
N ARG A 106 9.97 3.99 -0.91
CA ARG A 106 11.43 3.97 -0.99
C ARG A 106 12.06 3.93 0.40
N ARG A 107 11.53 4.75 1.31
CA ARG A 107 12.01 4.79 2.69
C ARG A 107 11.77 3.47 3.40
N ALA A 108 10.61 2.87 3.21
CA ALA A 108 10.26 1.60 3.84
C ALA A 108 11.15 0.46 3.31
N CYS A 109 11.38 0.42 2.00
CA CYS A 109 12.18 -0.64 1.39
C CYS A 109 13.67 -0.49 1.68
N ALA A 110 14.15 0.73 1.88
CA ALA A 110 15.56 1.00 2.17
C ALA A 110 15.89 0.90 3.65
N ALA A 111 14.90 0.81 4.54
CA ALA A 111 15.13 0.78 5.98
C ALA A 111 15.91 -0.46 6.39
N PRO A 112 16.90 -0.32 7.29
CA PRO A 112 17.64 -1.49 7.77
C PRO A 112 16.73 -2.44 8.53
N ARG A 113 16.97 -3.73 8.33
CA ARG A 113 16.21 -4.77 9.03
C ARG A 113 17.12 -5.43 10.06
N VAL A 114 16.56 -5.61 11.21
CA VAL A 114 17.29 -6.21 12.34
C VAL A 114 16.89 -7.68 12.46
#